data_d3fc5e2bb4e4ee060f735fc2b14231fb
#
_entry.id   d3fc5e2bb4e4ee060f735fc2b14231fb
#
_cell.length_a   1.000
_cell.length_b   1.000
_cell.length_c   1.000
_cell.angle_alpha   90.00
_cell.angle_beta   90.00
_cell.angle_gamma   90.00
#
_symmetry.space_group_name_H-M   'P 1'
#
loop_
_entity.id
_entity.type
_entity.pdbx_description
1 polymer ?
#
loop_
_entity_poly.entity_id
_entity_poly.type
_entity_poly.pdbx_seq_one_letter_code
_entity_poly.pdbx_strand_id
1 'polypeptide(L)'
;MAIDTIRRVLLHGGSDEGFDSSVRFARRLVETFGAELHVVYTVEEPLSAGWTAEIAAAKLPELHQAIEAEARERLARVITGQADAVTIAIRTGDASVELPRYTAENTVDLAIVRGDDEHARALLTHGHCSVLVLRK
;
A
#
# COMPACT_ATOMS: atom_id res chain seq x y z
N MET A 1 -12.18 -13.11 12.95
CA MET A 1 -11.19 -13.58 11.96
C MET A 1 -10.08 -14.34 12.66
N ALA A 2 -9.73 -15.49 12.12
CA ALA A 2 -8.61 -16.27 12.65
C ALA A 2 -7.29 -15.61 12.18
N ILE A 3 -6.48 -15.15 13.12
CA ILE A 3 -5.20 -14.50 12.81
C ILE A 3 -4.06 -15.50 12.61
N ASP A 4 -4.34 -16.80 12.77
CA ASP A 4 -3.39 -17.87 12.48
C ASP A 4 -3.24 -18.13 10.97
N THR A 5 -4.10 -17.53 10.16
CA THR A 5 -4.06 -17.65 8.70
C THR A 5 -3.87 -16.26 8.10
N ILE A 6 -2.64 -15.96 7.73
CA ILE A 6 -2.32 -14.70 7.06
C ILE A 6 -2.06 -15.00 5.59
N ARG A 7 -2.96 -14.57 4.71
CA ARG A 7 -2.88 -14.82 3.28
C ARG A 7 -2.56 -13.56 2.47
N ARG A 8 -2.98 -12.40 2.97
CA ARG A 8 -2.81 -11.15 2.26
C ARG A 8 -2.37 -10.06 3.22
N VAL A 9 -1.26 -9.42 2.89
CA VAL A 9 -0.65 -8.38 3.72
C VAL A 9 -0.62 -7.08 2.90
N LEU A 10 -1.06 -5.99 3.53
CA LEU A 10 -1.03 -4.66 2.93
C LEU A 10 0.13 -3.86 3.53
N LEU A 11 0.85 -3.15 2.67
CA LEU A 11 1.84 -2.16 3.08
C LEU A 11 1.49 -0.84 2.39
N HIS A 12 1.38 0.25 3.17
CA HIS A 12 1.12 1.57 2.59
C HIS A 12 2.36 2.04 1.83
N GLY A 13 2.18 2.38 0.56
CA GLY A 13 3.27 2.73 -0.34
C GLY A 13 3.97 4.03 0.04
N GLY A 14 5.26 4.08 -0.20
CA GLY A 14 6.09 5.25 0.06
C GLY A 14 7.31 5.25 -0.84
N SER A 15 8.22 6.18 -0.61
CA SER A 15 9.39 6.37 -1.46
C SER A 15 10.66 6.74 -0.71
N ASP A 16 10.68 6.63 0.61
CA ASP A 16 11.86 6.94 1.41
C ASP A 16 12.57 5.68 1.92
N GLU A 17 13.67 5.85 2.63
CA GLU A 17 14.43 4.74 3.19
C GLU A 17 13.64 3.96 4.25
N GLY A 18 12.78 4.63 4.98
CA GLY A 18 11.90 3.99 5.93
C GLY A 18 10.92 3.03 5.26
N PHE A 19 10.41 3.41 4.09
CA PHE A 19 9.60 2.53 3.28
C PHE A 19 10.39 1.31 2.82
N ASP A 20 11.62 1.50 2.37
CA ASP A 20 12.47 0.40 1.93
C ASP A 20 12.69 -0.64 3.04
N SER A 21 12.91 -0.17 4.27
CA SER A 21 13.03 -1.06 5.44
C SER A 21 11.74 -1.81 5.71
N SER A 22 10.60 -1.12 5.57
CA SER A 22 9.27 -1.74 5.74
C SER A 22 9.02 -2.80 4.69
N VAL A 23 9.43 -2.57 3.44
CA VAL A 23 9.33 -3.55 2.36
C VAL A 23 10.12 -4.81 2.68
N ARG A 24 11.35 -4.65 3.15
CA ARG A 24 12.20 -5.81 3.52
C ARG A 24 11.57 -6.64 4.62
N PHE A 25 11.02 -5.97 5.63
CA PHE A 25 10.32 -6.65 6.71
C PHE A 25 9.07 -7.36 6.20
N ALA A 26 8.24 -6.65 5.44
CA ALA A 26 7.00 -7.20 4.90
C ALA A 26 7.27 -8.43 4.03
N ARG A 27 8.32 -8.40 3.23
CA ARG A 27 8.70 -9.52 2.39
C ARG A 27 9.06 -10.74 3.21
N ARG A 28 9.83 -10.58 4.27
CA ARG A 28 10.17 -11.69 5.17
C ARG A 28 8.92 -12.29 5.80
N LEU A 29 8.01 -11.42 6.19
CA LEU A 29 6.77 -11.87 6.83
C LEU A 29 5.91 -12.67 5.84
N VAL A 30 5.73 -12.19 4.61
CA VAL A 30 4.92 -12.91 3.62
C VAL A 30 5.59 -14.22 3.20
N GLU A 31 6.91 -14.28 3.14
CA GLU A 31 7.62 -15.52 2.87
C GLU A 31 7.37 -16.54 3.98
N THR A 32 7.41 -16.12 5.22
CA THR A 32 7.20 -16.99 6.38
C THR A 32 5.80 -17.59 6.38
N PHE A 33 4.79 -16.82 6.01
CA PHE A 33 3.40 -17.26 6.04
C PHE A 33 2.89 -17.77 4.68
N GLY A 34 3.69 -17.67 3.62
CA GLY A 34 3.22 -17.99 2.28
C GLY A 34 2.13 -17.03 1.81
N ALA A 35 2.23 -15.77 2.19
CA ALA A 35 1.22 -14.76 1.92
C ALA A 35 1.56 -13.91 0.70
N GLU A 36 0.55 -13.18 0.20
CA GLU A 36 0.72 -12.18 -0.86
C GLU A 36 1.00 -10.82 -0.23
N LEU A 37 1.88 -10.04 -0.85
CA LEU A 37 2.14 -8.67 -0.44
C LEU A 37 1.48 -7.71 -1.42
N HIS A 38 0.64 -6.82 -0.90
CA HIS A 38 0.02 -5.74 -1.64
C HIS A 38 0.57 -4.41 -1.14
N VAL A 39 1.27 -3.69 -2.01
CA VAL A 39 1.73 -2.33 -1.71
C VAL A 39 0.73 -1.37 -2.32
N VAL A 40 0.07 -0.58 -1.47
CA VAL A 40 -1.02 0.30 -1.89
C VAL A 40 -0.56 1.75 -1.80
N TYR A 41 -0.58 2.44 -2.94
CA TYR A 41 -0.29 3.85 -3.03
C TYR A 41 -1.59 4.63 -3.11
N THR A 42 -1.65 5.78 -2.46
CA THR A 42 -2.80 6.67 -2.52
C THR A 42 -2.41 7.97 -3.18
N VAL A 43 -3.26 8.45 -4.08
CA VAL A 43 -3.06 9.68 -4.85
C VAL A 43 -4.17 10.65 -4.49
N GLU A 44 -3.81 11.89 -4.22
CA GLU A 44 -4.79 12.92 -3.90
C GLU A 44 -5.89 13.01 -4.97
N GLU A 45 -7.11 13.26 -4.52
CA GLU A 45 -8.25 13.46 -5.43
C GLU A 45 -7.94 14.63 -6.38
N PRO A 46 -7.99 14.41 -7.71
CA PRO A 46 -7.61 15.44 -8.67
C PRO A 46 -8.39 16.74 -8.55
N LEU A 47 -9.68 16.68 -8.23
CA LEU A 47 -10.49 17.89 -8.05
C LEU A 47 -10.06 18.68 -6.83
N SER A 48 -9.65 18.00 -5.77
CA SER A 48 -9.11 18.64 -4.57
C SER A 48 -7.74 19.27 -4.85
N ALA A 49 -6.99 18.71 -5.79
CA ALA A 49 -5.70 19.25 -6.22
C ALA A 49 -5.85 20.39 -7.24
N GLY A 50 -7.08 20.78 -7.58
CA GLY A 50 -7.35 21.87 -8.50
C GLY A 50 -7.47 21.47 -9.97
N TRP A 51 -7.50 20.17 -10.27
CA TRP A 51 -7.69 19.71 -11.65
C TRP A 51 -9.17 19.79 -12.04
N THR A 52 -9.41 20.11 -13.32
CA THR A 52 -10.75 19.98 -13.86
C THR A 52 -11.05 18.50 -14.13
N ALA A 53 -12.34 18.16 -14.25
CA ALA A 53 -12.74 16.78 -14.55
C ALA A 53 -12.15 16.28 -15.87
N GLU A 54 -12.05 17.16 -16.86
CA GLU A 54 -11.48 16.83 -18.18
C GLU A 54 -9.98 16.49 -18.07
N ILE A 55 -9.22 17.32 -17.34
CA ILE A 55 -7.81 17.10 -17.12
C ILE A 55 -7.59 15.81 -16.34
N ALA A 56 -8.40 15.58 -15.31
CA ALA A 56 -8.29 14.37 -14.50
C ALA A 56 -8.53 13.12 -15.35
N ALA A 57 -9.56 13.12 -16.20
CA ALA A 57 -9.86 11.98 -17.06
C ALA A 57 -8.72 11.69 -18.04
N ALA A 58 -8.05 12.72 -18.54
CA ALA A 58 -6.96 12.57 -19.50
C ALA A 58 -5.64 12.18 -18.85
N LYS A 59 -5.35 12.71 -17.64
CA LYS A 59 -4.02 12.58 -17.00
C LYS A 59 -3.93 11.51 -15.92
N LEU A 60 -5.04 11.17 -15.28
CA LEU A 60 -5.02 10.23 -14.15
C LEU A 60 -4.49 8.85 -14.53
N PRO A 61 -4.87 8.25 -15.67
CA PRO A 61 -4.30 6.97 -16.09
C PRO A 61 -2.78 7.02 -16.28
N GLU A 62 -2.27 8.10 -16.86
CA GLU A 62 -0.83 8.29 -17.04
C GLU A 62 -0.11 8.41 -15.70
N LEU A 63 -0.71 9.13 -14.75
CA LEU A 63 -0.16 9.29 -13.41
C LEU A 63 -0.10 7.93 -12.70
N HIS A 64 -1.16 7.14 -12.78
CA HIS A 64 -1.19 5.80 -12.17
C HIS A 64 -0.10 4.91 -12.77
N GLN A 65 0.08 4.94 -14.08
CA GLN A 65 1.12 4.15 -14.76
C GLN A 65 2.52 4.60 -14.33
N ALA A 66 2.74 5.91 -14.19
CA ALA A 66 4.02 6.43 -13.77
C ALA A 66 4.36 6.02 -12.32
N ILE A 67 3.38 6.08 -11.44
CA ILE A 67 3.56 5.67 -10.04
C ILE A 67 3.85 4.18 -9.98
N GLU A 68 3.11 3.36 -10.71
CA GLU A 68 3.34 1.92 -10.74
C GLU A 68 4.73 1.57 -11.26
N ALA A 69 5.16 2.20 -12.35
CA ALA A 69 6.48 1.95 -12.92
C ALA A 69 7.60 2.32 -11.95
N GLU A 70 7.49 3.47 -11.29
CA GLU A 70 8.47 3.93 -10.31
C GLU A 70 8.49 3.01 -9.09
N ALA A 71 7.33 2.60 -8.62
CA ALA A 71 7.22 1.68 -7.50
C ALA A 71 7.84 0.32 -7.83
N ARG A 72 7.58 -0.21 -9.02
CA ARG A 72 8.15 -1.47 -9.49
C ARG A 72 9.68 -1.40 -9.54
N GLU A 73 10.20 -0.30 -10.07
CA GLU A 73 11.64 -0.09 -10.15
C GLU A 73 12.27 -0.03 -8.76
N ARG A 74 11.64 0.69 -7.83
CA ARG A 74 12.14 0.78 -6.46
C ARG A 74 12.11 -0.57 -5.76
N LEU A 75 11.02 -1.31 -5.90
CA LEU A 75 10.89 -2.64 -5.32
C LEU A 75 11.96 -3.60 -5.86
N ALA A 76 12.26 -3.52 -7.16
CA ALA A 76 13.29 -4.35 -7.77
C ALA A 76 14.68 -4.10 -7.18
N ARG A 77 14.96 -2.87 -6.73
CA ARG A 77 16.21 -2.54 -6.07
C ARG A 77 16.26 -3.00 -4.61
N VAL A 78 15.10 -3.00 -3.95
CA VAL A 78 15.01 -3.32 -2.51
C VAL A 78 14.93 -4.82 -2.28
N ILE A 79 14.14 -5.52 -3.08
CA ILE A 79 13.91 -6.95 -2.95
C ILE A 79 14.32 -7.66 -4.24
N THR A 80 15.58 -7.99 -4.34
CA THR A 80 16.17 -8.57 -5.54
C THR A 80 15.42 -9.83 -5.99
N GLY A 81 14.97 -9.83 -7.24
CA GLY A 81 14.44 -11.02 -7.91
C GLY A 81 12.99 -11.38 -7.66
N GLN A 82 12.23 -10.62 -6.86
CA GLN A 82 10.84 -10.96 -6.55
C GLN A 82 9.88 -9.77 -6.59
N ALA A 83 10.26 -8.69 -7.24
CA ALA A 83 9.37 -7.53 -7.35
C ALA A 83 8.07 -7.86 -8.09
N ASP A 84 8.13 -8.81 -9.02
CA ASP A 84 6.95 -9.21 -9.80
C ASP A 84 5.90 -9.97 -8.97
N ALA A 85 6.32 -10.56 -7.84
CA ALA A 85 5.41 -11.27 -6.96
C ALA A 85 4.61 -10.31 -6.06
N VAL A 86 4.94 -9.02 -6.08
CA VAL A 86 4.26 -8.00 -5.27
C VAL A 86 3.17 -7.35 -6.10
N THR A 87 1.95 -7.28 -5.53
CA THR A 87 0.85 -6.55 -6.15
C THR A 87 0.98 -5.07 -5.79
N ILE A 88 1.01 -4.22 -6.79
CA ILE A 88 1.00 -2.77 -6.61
C ILE A 88 -0.38 -2.26 -6.97
N ALA A 89 -1.04 -1.60 -6.02
CA ALA A 89 -2.35 -1.01 -6.23
C ALA A 89 -2.25 0.50 -6.03
N ILE A 90 -2.97 1.25 -6.85
CA ILE A 90 -2.99 2.70 -6.76
C ILE A 90 -4.44 3.14 -6.60
N ARG A 91 -4.72 3.86 -5.54
CA ARG A 91 -6.05 4.37 -5.22
C ARG A 91 -6.05 5.89 -5.25
N THR A 92 -7.09 6.46 -5.82
CA THR A 92 -7.28 7.91 -5.85
C THR A 92 -8.23 8.30 -4.73
N GLY A 93 -7.82 9.21 -3.87
CA GLY A 93 -8.63 9.70 -2.77
C GLY A 93 -7.85 9.84 -1.48
N ASP A 94 -8.56 10.11 -0.40
CA ASP A 94 -7.99 10.24 0.93
C ASP A 94 -7.50 8.88 1.43
N ALA A 95 -6.25 8.79 1.79
CA ALA A 95 -5.65 7.55 2.32
C ALA A 95 -6.40 7.03 3.55
N SER A 96 -6.91 7.92 4.39
CA SER A 96 -7.67 7.52 5.58
C SER A 96 -8.98 6.81 5.25
N VAL A 97 -9.46 6.96 4.02
CA VAL A 97 -10.67 6.30 3.50
C VAL A 97 -10.27 5.11 2.62
N GLU A 98 -9.33 5.32 1.71
CA GLU A 98 -8.98 4.32 0.69
C GLU A 98 -8.24 3.12 1.26
N LEU A 99 -7.37 3.32 2.26
CA LEU A 99 -6.65 2.19 2.85
C LEU A 99 -7.59 1.23 3.61
N PRO A 100 -8.47 1.70 4.51
CA PRO A 100 -9.46 0.81 5.11
C PRO A 100 -10.38 0.12 4.09
N ARG A 101 -10.80 0.86 3.07
CA ARG A 101 -11.65 0.30 2.00
C ARG A 101 -10.93 -0.83 1.28
N TYR A 102 -9.66 -0.64 0.98
CA TYR A 102 -8.85 -1.67 0.32
C TYR A 102 -8.79 -2.95 1.16
N THR A 103 -8.66 -2.83 2.49
CA THR A 103 -8.61 -4.01 3.35
C THR A 103 -9.89 -4.84 3.27
N ALA A 104 -11.04 -4.18 3.14
CA ALA A 104 -12.32 -4.86 3.00
C ALA A 104 -12.50 -5.48 1.60
N GLU A 105 -12.22 -4.69 0.56
CA GLU A 105 -12.44 -5.12 -0.82
C GLU A 105 -11.52 -6.28 -1.23
N ASN A 106 -10.32 -6.34 -0.66
CA ASN A 106 -9.31 -7.33 -1.05
C ASN A 106 -9.05 -8.39 0.01
N THR A 107 -9.88 -8.46 1.02
CA THR A 107 -9.76 -9.46 2.11
C THR A 107 -8.34 -9.50 2.68
N VAL A 108 -7.85 -8.33 3.08
CA VAL A 108 -6.53 -8.20 3.69
C VAL A 108 -6.59 -8.72 5.12
N ASP A 109 -5.61 -9.51 5.52
CA ASP A 109 -5.53 -10.09 6.86
C ASP A 109 -4.69 -9.26 7.82
N LEU A 110 -3.67 -8.60 7.29
CA LEU A 110 -2.74 -7.81 8.10
C LEU A 110 -2.28 -6.59 7.31
N ALA A 111 -2.36 -5.42 7.92
CA ALA A 111 -1.79 -4.21 7.39
C ALA A 111 -0.52 -3.86 8.17
N ILE A 112 0.54 -3.51 7.46
CA ILE A 112 1.81 -3.09 8.05
C ILE A 112 1.96 -1.59 7.83
N VAL A 113 2.15 -0.84 8.90
CA VAL A 113 2.36 0.60 8.87
C VAL A 113 3.55 0.99 9.72
N ARG A 114 4.13 2.15 9.43
CA ARG A 114 5.20 2.71 10.27
C ARG A 114 4.60 3.49 11.42
N GLY A 115 5.35 3.60 12.51
CA GLY A 115 4.90 4.35 13.68
C GLY A 115 4.66 5.84 13.41
N ASP A 116 5.27 6.39 12.35
CA ASP A 116 5.08 7.77 11.93
C ASP A 116 4.06 7.95 10.80
N ASP A 117 3.39 6.88 10.40
CA ASP A 117 2.33 6.96 9.38
C ASP A 117 1.09 7.61 9.98
N GLU A 118 0.71 8.77 9.45
CA GLU A 118 -0.46 9.52 9.92
C GLU A 118 -1.79 8.80 9.67
N HIS A 119 -1.79 7.78 8.78
CA HIS A 119 -2.99 7.04 8.42
C HIS A 119 -3.14 5.73 9.20
N ALA A 120 -2.19 5.42 10.10
CA ALA A 120 -2.23 4.20 10.91
C ALA A 120 -3.52 4.13 11.75
N ARG A 121 -3.94 5.27 12.31
CA ARG A 121 -5.15 5.34 13.12
C ARG A 121 -6.39 4.98 12.32
N ALA A 122 -6.49 5.42 11.07
CA ALA A 122 -7.63 5.10 10.21
C ALA A 122 -7.73 3.60 9.98
N LEU A 123 -6.61 2.93 9.76
CA LEU A 123 -6.58 1.48 9.62
C LEU A 123 -6.99 0.77 10.91
N LEU A 124 -6.54 1.26 12.06
CA LEU A 124 -6.93 0.69 13.36
C LEU A 124 -8.41 0.86 13.64
N THR A 125 -8.98 1.99 13.26
CA THR A 125 -10.37 2.33 13.57
C THR A 125 -11.37 1.76 12.55
N HIS A 126 -11.03 1.85 11.26
CA HIS A 126 -11.95 1.55 10.16
C HIS A 126 -11.51 0.39 9.27
N GLY A 127 -10.32 -0.14 9.47
CA GLY A 127 -9.82 -1.28 8.70
C GLY A 127 -10.52 -2.57 9.11
N HIS A 128 -10.44 -3.56 8.22
CA HIS A 128 -11.06 -4.87 8.40
C HIS A 128 -10.00 -5.95 8.67
N CYS A 129 -8.87 -5.60 9.24
CA CYS A 129 -7.77 -6.50 9.48
C CYS A 129 -6.96 -6.09 10.71
N SER A 130 -6.07 -6.95 11.13
CA SER A 130 -5.07 -6.63 12.15
C SER A 130 -4.06 -5.65 11.60
N VAL A 131 -3.43 -4.86 12.48
CA VAL A 131 -2.44 -3.86 12.10
C VAL A 131 -1.15 -4.11 12.86
N LEU A 132 -0.05 -4.19 12.14
CA LEU A 132 1.28 -4.27 12.71
C LEU A 132 1.98 -2.94 12.52
N VAL A 133 2.42 -2.33 13.61
CA VAL A 133 3.08 -1.03 13.57
C VAL A 133 4.59 -1.25 13.72
N LEU A 134 5.34 -0.82 12.72
CA LEU A 134 6.79 -0.89 12.74
C LEU A 134 7.36 0.36 13.39
N ARG A 135 8.39 0.19 14.17
CA ARG A 135 9.16 1.31 14.71
C ARG A 135 9.80 2.08 13.58
N LYS A 136 9.71 3.38 13.67
CA LYS A 136 10.37 4.21 12.65
C LYS A 136 11.88 4.33 12.90
#